data_5b3b0cf36ecce265272815a9e42c05fb
#
_entry.id   5b3b0cf36ecce265272815a9e42c05fb
#
_cell.length_a   1.000
_cell.length_b   1.000
_cell.length_c   1.000
_cell.angle_alpha   90.00
_cell.angle_beta   90.00
_cell.angle_gamma   90.00
#
_symmetry.space_group_name_H-M   'P 1'
#
loop_
_entity.id
_entity.type
_entity.pdbx_description
1 polymer ?
#
loop_
_entity_poly.entity_id
_entity_poly.type
_entity_poly.pdbx_seq_one_letter_code
_entity_poly.pdbx_strand_id
1 'polypeptide(L)'
;MENYILVISQAELYTRPRGDFKNAMKLSYSSINSYETCPAKYRFQYEDRVPTRASPALAFGDSLHRALHRFHDRPVPVAPTLGDLLAWLDDVWVSEGFGDEAEERLYRDHGREVLARYHRENADEYRIPAALEFRFQVEVEGVTLSGVIDRMDRLPGGGYEIIDYKTNRRLPPRARVERDLQLSLYHLAAREIWGIEPERLTLYFLLPGQRMTTTRSPGAIDDLRRRVATVAERIGAGRFEPRENPLCNWCDYQHLCPVFRHRFEPDLAPPKVGEIIDEWIRLKREDRQRWRRLEELAATIRAFAEEHGLTRLYGSDGAIHVVERVETAPDPAAVRGHLEPLGLYESILAVDARRLQELIESRSLPPGVEDALLASREEVRTTKALYLRDRDRSRR
;
A
#
# COMPACT_ATOMS: atom_id res chain seq x y z
N MET A 1 -53.40 -1.39 -0.11
CA MET A 1 -52.40 -0.55 -0.79
C MET A 1 -51.21 -1.48 -1.07
N GLU A 2 -51.10 -1.87 -2.33
CA GLU A 2 -50.22 -2.91 -2.83
C GLU A 2 -48.76 -2.46 -2.77
N ASN A 3 -47.97 -3.18 -1.97
CA ASN A 3 -46.50 -3.07 -2.00
C ASN A 3 -46.02 -3.84 -3.24
N TYR A 4 -45.86 -3.14 -4.35
CA TYR A 4 -45.10 -3.67 -5.49
C TYR A 4 -43.62 -3.79 -5.03
N ILE A 5 -43.20 -5.02 -4.78
CA ILE A 5 -41.80 -5.39 -4.68
C ILE A 5 -41.27 -5.26 -6.12
N LEU A 6 -40.60 -4.14 -6.40
CA LEU A 6 -39.81 -4.00 -7.62
C LEU A 6 -38.56 -4.89 -7.44
N VAL A 7 -38.71 -6.17 -7.73
CA VAL A 7 -37.58 -7.05 -8.05
C VAL A 7 -37.13 -6.59 -9.43
N ILE A 8 -36.11 -5.74 -9.50
CA ILE A 8 -35.50 -5.39 -10.77
C ILE A 8 -34.97 -6.71 -11.34
N SER A 9 -35.59 -7.23 -12.38
CA SER A 9 -35.11 -8.46 -13.01
C SER A 9 -33.71 -8.25 -13.55
N GLN A 10 -32.86 -9.28 -13.52
CA GLN A 10 -31.51 -9.21 -14.12
C GLN A 10 -31.54 -8.71 -15.58
N ALA A 11 -32.64 -8.89 -16.29
CA ALA A 11 -32.82 -8.41 -17.66
C ALA A 11 -32.99 -6.87 -17.76
N GLU A 12 -33.61 -6.21 -16.76
CA GLU A 12 -33.75 -4.75 -16.72
C GLU A 12 -32.46 -4.04 -16.22
N LEU A 13 -31.58 -4.73 -15.52
CA LEU A 13 -30.29 -4.24 -15.10
C LEU A 13 -29.24 -4.20 -16.25
N TYR A 14 -29.51 -4.91 -17.37
CA TYR A 14 -28.71 -4.88 -18.58
C TYR A 14 -29.07 -3.75 -19.53
N THR A 15 -29.21 -2.53 -19.08
CA THR A 15 -29.12 -1.40 -20.00
C THR A 15 -27.64 -1.28 -20.43
N ARG A 16 -27.39 -1.64 -21.70
CA ARG A 16 -26.04 -1.43 -22.32
C ARG A 16 -25.59 0.00 -22.05
N PRO A 17 -24.35 0.21 -21.60
CA PRO A 17 -23.81 1.55 -21.52
C PRO A 17 -23.92 2.22 -22.90
N ARG A 18 -24.53 3.39 -22.95
CA ARG A 18 -24.65 4.21 -24.16
C ARG A 18 -23.28 4.87 -24.41
N GLY A 19 -22.40 4.20 -25.14
CA GLY A 19 -21.11 4.75 -25.54
C GLY A 19 -20.34 3.78 -26.41
N ASP A 20 -19.70 4.31 -27.45
CA ASP A 20 -18.77 3.55 -28.31
C ASP A 20 -17.42 3.43 -27.59
N PHE A 21 -17.26 2.41 -26.71
CA PHE A 21 -16.07 2.19 -25.86
C PHE A 21 -14.86 1.64 -26.62
N LYS A 22 -14.80 1.78 -27.95
CA LYS A 22 -13.82 1.05 -28.78
C LYS A 22 -12.35 1.42 -28.52
N ASN A 23 -12.04 2.56 -27.87
CA ASN A 23 -10.66 3.01 -27.62
C ASN A 23 -10.40 3.61 -26.23
N ALA A 24 -11.33 3.54 -25.28
CA ALA A 24 -11.09 4.06 -23.93
C ALA A 24 -10.21 3.11 -23.10
N MET A 25 -9.28 3.67 -22.36
CA MET A 25 -8.48 2.92 -21.37
C MET A 25 -9.42 2.24 -20.36
N LYS A 26 -9.21 0.95 -20.10
CA LYS A 26 -10.01 0.20 -19.13
C LYS A 26 -9.23 0.00 -17.84
N LEU A 27 -9.79 0.44 -16.73
CA LEU A 27 -9.20 0.28 -15.40
C LEU A 27 -10.19 -0.39 -14.45
N SER A 28 -9.67 -0.99 -13.40
CA SER A 28 -10.42 -1.57 -12.28
C SER A 28 -9.78 -1.15 -10.97
N TYR A 29 -10.46 -1.40 -9.84
CA TYR A 29 -9.83 -1.25 -8.52
C TYR A 29 -8.46 -1.93 -8.45
N SER A 30 -8.41 -3.20 -8.86
CA SER A 30 -7.17 -4.00 -8.77
C SER A 30 -6.05 -3.42 -9.64
N SER A 31 -6.37 -2.94 -10.86
CA SER A 31 -5.38 -2.36 -11.75
C SER A 31 -4.85 -1.01 -11.24
N ILE A 32 -5.73 -0.13 -10.75
CA ILE A 32 -5.35 1.14 -10.14
C ILE A 32 -4.49 0.90 -8.90
N ASN A 33 -4.92 0.02 -8.00
CA ASN A 33 -4.17 -0.32 -6.79
C ASN A 33 -2.81 -0.95 -7.11
N SER A 34 -2.72 -1.78 -8.16
CA SER A 34 -1.44 -2.34 -8.63
C SER A 34 -0.51 -1.25 -9.13
N TYR A 35 -1.01 -0.30 -9.95
CA TYR A 35 -0.22 0.81 -10.46
C TYR A 35 0.30 1.73 -9.35
N GLU A 36 -0.56 2.09 -8.40
CA GLU A 36 -0.18 2.94 -7.26
C GLU A 36 0.78 2.26 -6.30
N THR A 37 0.69 0.93 -6.17
CA THR A 37 1.66 0.16 -5.38
C THR A 37 3.00 0.09 -6.07
N CYS A 38 3.03 -0.26 -7.36
CA CYS A 38 4.23 -0.32 -8.19
C CYS A 38 3.85 -0.27 -9.67
N PRO A 39 4.17 0.84 -10.39
CA PRO A 39 3.87 0.95 -11.83
C PRO A 39 4.45 -0.18 -12.68
N ALA A 40 5.66 -0.66 -12.37
CA ALA A 40 6.25 -1.80 -13.07
C ALA A 40 5.44 -3.10 -12.86
N LYS A 41 4.89 -3.33 -11.66
CA LYS A 41 4.00 -4.48 -11.39
C LYS A 41 2.74 -4.40 -12.25
N TYR A 42 2.13 -3.21 -12.32
CA TYR A 42 0.97 -2.98 -13.19
C TYR A 42 1.30 -3.34 -14.64
N ARG A 43 2.43 -2.84 -15.17
CA ARG A 43 2.87 -3.13 -16.53
C ARG A 43 2.98 -4.63 -16.77
N PHE A 44 3.71 -5.37 -15.93
CA PHE A 44 3.86 -6.82 -16.07
C PHE A 44 2.51 -7.55 -16.05
N GLN A 45 1.61 -7.12 -15.18
CA GLN A 45 0.32 -7.80 -14.96
C GLN A 45 -0.72 -7.47 -16.02
N TYR A 46 -0.84 -6.20 -16.42
CA TYR A 46 -1.97 -5.71 -17.25
C TYR A 46 -1.57 -5.38 -18.69
N GLU A 47 -0.35 -4.88 -18.93
CA GLU A 47 0.13 -4.57 -20.27
C GLU A 47 0.83 -5.79 -20.89
N ASP A 48 1.85 -6.32 -20.22
CA ASP A 48 2.65 -7.45 -20.70
C ASP A 48 1.91 -8.79 -20.45
N ARG A 49 0.85 -8.81 -19.63
CA ARG A 49 -0.02 -9.97 -19.32
C ARG A 49 0.76 -11.19 -18.82
N VAL A 50 1.80 -10.96 -18.05
CA VAL A 50 2.57 -12.05 -17.43
C VAL A 50 1.71 -12.71 -16.34
N PRO A 51 1.48 -14.03 -16.42
CA PRO A 51 0.64 -14.73 -15.46
C PRO A 51 1.14 -14.57 -14.01
N THR A 52 0.21 -14.37 -13.08
CA THR A 52 0.49 -14.48 -11.64
C THR A 52 0.45 -15.94 -11.21
N ARG A 53 1.18 -16.26 -10.16
CA ARG A 53 1.11 -17.60 -9.57
C ARG A 53 -0.21 -17.74 -8.81
N ALA A 54 -0.84 -18.90 -9.00
CA ALA A 54 -1.94 -19.30 -8.12
C ALA A 54 -1.43 -19.36 -6.67
N SER A 55 -2.27 -18.98 -5.73
CA SER A 55 -1.89 -19.03 -4.31
C SER A 55 -3.04 -19.53 -3.44
N PRO A 56 -2.76 -20.19 -2.30
CA PRO A 56 -3.78 -20.69 -1.39
C PRO A 56 -4.76 -19.58 -0.96
N ALA A 57 -4.26 -18.36 -0.74
CA ALA A 57 -5.07 -17.24 -0.29
C ALA A 57 -6.08 -16.78 -1.36
N LEU A 58 -5.70 -16.78 -2.64
CA LEU A 58 -6.60 -16.44 -3.74
C LEU A 58 -7.65 -17.53 -3.95
N ALA A 59 -7.25 -18.81 -4.00
CA ALA A 59 -8.14 -19.94 -4.15
C ALA A 59 -9.17 -20.01 -3.00
N PHE A 60 -8.71 -19.82 -1.78
CA PHE A 60 -9.55 -19.76 -0.59
C PHE A 60 -10.57 -18.62 -0.65
N GLY A 61 -10.12 -17.41 -1.00
CA GLY A 61 -11.00 -16.26 -1.15
C GLY A 61 -12.07 -16.49 -2.22
N ASP A 62 -11.67 -16.94 -3.40
CA ASP A 62 -12.58 -17.24 -4.51
C ASP A 62 -13.61 -18.31 -4.13
N SER A 63 -13.20 -19.39 -3.45
CA SER A 63 -14.09 -20.44 -2.97
C SER A 63 -15.15 -19.92 -2.01
N LEU A 64 -14.78 -19.07 -1.05
CA LEU A 64 -15.73 -18.46 -0.12
C LEU A 64 -16.71 -17.51 -0.82
N HIS A 65 -16.23 -16.65 -1.74
CA HIS A 65 -17.08 -15.75 -2.51
C HIS A 65 -18.12 -16.53 -3.34
N ARG A 66 -17.70 -17.58 -4.03
CA ARG A 66 -18.61 -18.45 -4.82
C ARG A 66 -19.66 -19.16 -3.94
N ALA A 67 -19.27 -19.63 -2.77
CA ALA A 67 -20.22 -20.25 -1.84
C ALA A 67 -21.23 -19.24 -1.30
N LEU A 68 -20.79 -18.02 -0.95
CA LEU A 68 -21.65 -16.94 -0.50
C LEU A 68 -22.54 -16.42 -1.63
N HIS A 69 -22.06 -16.38 -2.88
CA HIS A 69 -22.90 -16.11 -4.03
C HIS A 69 -24.08 -17.08 -4.09
N ARG A 70 -23.83 -18.39 -4.06
CA ARG A 70 -24.91 -19.40 -4.08
C ARG A 70 -25.85 -19.30 -2.89
N PHE A 71 -25.33 -18.92 -1.71
CA PHE A 71 -26.14 -18.71 -0.51
C PHE A 71 -27.15 -17.58 -0.70
N HIS A 72 -26.78 -16.52 -1.39
CA HIS A 72 -27.61 -15.34 -1.62
C HIS A 72 -28.38 -15.35 -2.95
N ASP A 73 -28.02 -16.20 -3.89
CA ASP A 73 -28.70 -16.33 -5.20
C ASP A 73 -29.96 -17.20 -5.08
N ARG A 74 -30.95 -16.70 -4.34
CA ARG A 74 -32.21 -17.39 -4.08
C ARG A 74 -33.40 -16.45 -4.25
N PRO A 75 -34.49 -16.90 -4.90
CA PRO A 75 -35.65 -16.07 -5.13
C PRO A 75 -36.60 -15.98 -3.91
N VAL A 76 -36.25 -16.60 -2.78
CA VAL A 76 -37.07 -16.64 -1.58
C VAL A 76 -36.36 -16.02 -0.38
N PRO A 77 -37.10 -15.27 0.48
CA PRO A 77 -36.51 -14.61 1.64
C PRO A 77 -36.32 -15.56 2.84
N VAL A 78 -35.91 -16.78 2.56
CA VAL A 78 -35.59 -17.80 3.58
C VAL A 78 -34.15 -18.22 3.41
N ALA A 79 -33.38 -18.10 4.47
CA ALA A 79 -31.98 -18.51 4.44
C ALA A 79 -31.86 -20.01 4.12
N PRO A 80 -30.94 -20.39 3.23
CA PRO A 80 -30.54 -21.78 3.06
C PRO A 80 -30.02 -22.36 4.38
N THR A 81 -30.07 -23.68 4.53
CA THR A 81 -29.52 -24.32 5.72
C THR A 81 -27.99 -24.24 5.75
N LEU A 82 -27.39 -24.43 6.91
CA LEU A 82 -25.93 -24.56 7.02
C LEU A 82 -25.41 -25.72 6.15
N GLY A 83 -26.17 -26.83 6.11
CA GLY A 83 -25.81 -27.98 5.27
C GLY A 83 -25.72 -27.63 3.80
N ASP A 84 -26.67 -26.84 3.28
CA ASP A 84 -26.64 -26.36 1.89
C ASP A 84 -25.41 -25.50 1.62
N LEU A 85 -25.12 -24.54 2.52
CA LEU A 85 -23.97 -23.63 2.37
C LEU A 85 -22.64 -24.39 2.35
N LEU A 86 -22.48 -25.40 3.21
CA LEU A 86 -21.25 -26.21 3.27
C LEU A 86 -21.14 -27.13 2.05
N ALA A 87 -22.24 -27.69 1.56
CA ALA A 87 -22.24 -28.48 0.32
C ALA A 87 -21.85 -27.61 -0.88
N TRP A 88 -22.33 -26.37 -0.95
CA TRP A 88 -21.91 -25.45 -2.01
C TRP A 88 -20.44 -25.05 -1.92
N LEU A 89 -19.87 -24.91 -0.73
CA LEU A 89 -18.43 -24.69 -0.59
C LEU A 89 -17.63 -25.84 -1.21
N ASP A 90 -18.04 -27.09 -0.92
CA ASP A 90 -17.38 -28.27 -1.48
C ASP A 90 -17.50 -28.31 -3.01
N ASP A 91 -18.67 -27.96 -3.56
CA ASP A 91 -18.92 -27.93 -5.01
C ASP A 91 -18.10 -26.88 -5.77
N VAL A 92 -17.89 -25.70 -5.17
CA VAL A 92 -17.22 -24.55 -5.84
C VAL A 92 -15.77 -24.41 -5.42
N TRP A 93 -15.25 -25.34 -4.64
CA TRP A 93 -13.89 -25.27 -4.13
C TRP A 93 -12.85 -25.21 -5.24
N VAL A 94 -11.95 -24.24 -5.13
CA VAL A 94 -10.82 -24.04 -6.04
C VAL A 94 -9.59 -24.72 -5.44
N SER A 95 -9.12 -25.80 -6.04
CA SER A 95 -7.96 -26.59 -5.55
C SER A 95 -6.62 -26.08 -6.09
N GLU A 96 -6.61 -25.09 -6.98
CA GLU A 96 -5.38 -24.60 -7.58
C GLU A 96 -4.65 -23.65 -6.62
N GLY A 97 -3.33 -23.83 -6.47
CA GLY A 97 -2.46 -22.93 -5.72
C GLY A 97 -2.03 -23.43 -4.34
N PHE A 98 -2.53 -24.56 -3.87
CA PHE A 98 -2.06 -25.22 -2.64
C PHE A 98 -0.77 -26.01 -2.90
N GLY A 99 0.09 -26.07 -1.89
CA GLY A 99 1.36 -26.80 -1.96
C GLY A 99 1.19 -28.32 -1.93
N ASP A 100 0.22 -28.81 -1.16
CA ASP A 100 -0.16 -30.20 -1.05
C ASP A 100 -1.61 -30.37 -0.55
N GLU A 101 -2.10 -31.61 -0.55
CA GLU A 101 -3.45 -31.94 -0.09
C GLU A 101 -3.67 -31.67 1.41
N ALA A 102 -2.62 -31.70 2.22
CA ALA A 102 -2.76 -31.44 3.67
C ALA A 102 -3.01 -29.94 3.91
N GLU A 103 -2.29 -29.07 3.20
CA GLU A 103 -2.54 -27.64 3.21
C GLU A 103 -3.95 -27.31 2.69
N GLU A 104 -4.34 -27.94 1.56
CA GLU A 104 -5.68 -27.74 0.99
C GLU A 104 -6.79 -28.13 1.98
N ARG A 105 -6.66 -29.27 2.66
CA ARG A 105 -7.62 -29.73 3.68
C ARG A 105 -7.73 -28.73 4.82
N LEU A 106 -6.61 -28.23 5.34
CA LEU A 106 -6.61 -27.21 6.41
C LEU A 106 -7.35 -25.94 6.00
N TYR A 107 -7.16 -25.46 4.77
CA TYR A 107 -7.88 -24.31 4.26
C TYR A 107 -9.37 -24.60 4.06
N ARG A 108 -9.74 -25.80 3.59
CA ARG A 108 -11.13 -26.22 3.40
C ARG A 108 -11.87 -26.31 4.74
N ASP A 109 -11.27 -26.94 5.75
CA ASP A 109 -11.82 -27.02 7.10
C ASP A 109 -12.01 -25.64 7.71
N HIS A 110 -11.01 -24.76 7.56
CA HIS A 110 -11.13 -23.36 7.99
C HIS A 110 -12.24 -22.60 7.25
N GLY A 111 -12.40 -22.84 5.95
CA GLY A 111 -13.51 -22.28 5.16
C GLY A 111 -14.88 -22.70 5.69
N ARG A 112 -15.03 -23.97 6.07
CA ARG A 112 -16.27 -24.50 6.68
C ARG A 112 -16.57 -23.81 8.01
N GLU A 113 -15.57 -23.58 8.85
CA GLU A 113 -15.73 -22.84 10.12
C GLU A 113 -16.15 -21.38 9.89
N VAL A 114 -15.51 -20.72 8.92
CA VAL A 114 -15.84 -19.33 8.54
C VAL A 114 -17.28 -19.23 8.06
N LEU A 115 -17.71 -20.11 7.15
CA LEU A 115 -19.09 -20.11 6.64
C LEU A 115 -20.11 -20.55 7.68
N ALA A 116 -19.79 -21.46 8.59
CA ALA A 116 -20.68 -21.82 9.70
C ALA A 116 -20.93 -20.63 10.64
N ARG A 117 -19.89 -19.83 10.92
CA ARG A 117 -20.06 -18.58 11.67
C ARG A 117 -20.88 -17.57 10.87
N TYR A 118 -20.56 -17.37 9.60
CA TYR A 118 -21.30 -16.48 8.73
C TYR A 118 -22.80 -16.81 8.69
N HIS A 119 -23.15 -18.10 8.53
CA HIS A 119 -24.52 -18.57 8.55
C HIS A 119 -25.22 -18.22 9.87
N ARG A 120 -24.62 -18.56 11.00
CA ARG A 120 -25.17 -18.29 12.34
C ARG A 120 -25.44 -16.79 12.58
N GLU A 121 -24.58 -15.91 12.04
CA GLU A 121 -24.68 -14.46 12.23
C GLU A 121 -25.61 -13.77 11.24
N ASN A 122 -25.97 -14.43 10.11
CA ASN A 122 -26.68 -13.76 9.02
C ASN A 122 -27.97 -14.48 8.59
N ALA A 123 -28.25 -15.72 9.02
CA ALA A 123 -29.41 -16.48 8.57
C ALA A 123 -30.74 -15.90 9.08
N ASP A 124 -30.79 -15.43 10.33
CA ASP A 124 -32.02 -14.89 10.94
C ASP A 124 -32.45 -13.55 10.29
N GLU A 125 -31.48 -12.79 9.79
CA GLU A 125 -31.72 -11.51 9.11
C GLU A 125 -31.57 -11.64 7.58
N TYR A 126 -31.73 -12.85 7.06
CA TYR A 126 -31.54 -13.11 5.64
C TYR A 126 -32.50 -12.28 4.79
N ARG A 127 -31.98 -11.70 3.73
CA ARG A 127 -32.72 -10.90 2.74
C ARG A 127 -32.24 -11.26 1.35
N ILE A 128 -33.16 -11.13 0.39
CA ILE A 128 -32.79 -11.22 -1.02
C ILE A 128 -32.02 -9.95 -1.38
N PRO A 129 -30.78 -10.07 -1.86
CA PRO A 129 -30.01 -8.91 -2.31
C PRO A 129 -30.68 -8.16 -3.45
N ALA A 130 -30.55 -6.85 -3.49
CA ALA A 130 -30.96 -6.03 -4.62
C ALA A 130 -30.05 -6.28 -5.84
N ALA A 131 -28.75 -6.53 -5.62
CA ALA A 131 -27.81 -6.98 -6.64
C ALA A 131 -26.80 -7.94 -6.03
N LEU A 132 -26.33 -8.91 -6.81
CA LEU A 132 -25.37 -9.94 -6.41
C LEU A 132 -24.39 -10.18 -7.55
N GLU A 133 -23.06 -10.17 -7.26
CA GLU A 133 -21.98 -10.33 -8.25
C GLU A 133 -22.21 -9.44 -9.50
N PHE A 134 -22.66 -8.22 -9.24
CA PHE A 134 -23.04 -7.32 -10.31
C PHE A 134 -21.82 -6.73 -11.01
N ARG A 135 -21.64 -7.11 -12.27
CA ARG A 135 -20.57 -6.60 -13.13
C ARG A 135 -20.96 -5.25 -13.72
N PHE A 136 -20.13 -4.25 -13.47
CA PHE A 136 -20.38 -2.90 -13.96
C PHE A 136 -19.29 -2.37 -14.87
N GLN A 137 -19.65 -1.43 -15.73
CA GLN A 137 -18.74 -0.57 -16.48
C GLN A 137 -19.34 0.85 -16.47
N VAL A 138 -18.53 1.81 -16.05
CA VAL A 138 -18.91 3.23 -16.03
C VAL A 138 -17.79 4.06 -16.62
N GLU A 139 -18.13 5.16 -17.29
CA GLU A 139 -17.16 6.09 -17.83
C GLU A 139 -16.87 7.21 -16.83
N VAL A 140 -15.60 7.44 -16.56
CA VAL A 140 -15.13 8.46 -15.63
C VAL A 140 -13.88 9.10 -16.20
N GLU A 141 -13.91 10.41 -16.44
CA GLU A 141 -12.77 11.18 -16.96
C GLU A 141 -12.14 10.54 -18.23
N GLY A 142 -12.96 10.05 -19.14
CA GLY A 142 -12.52 9.40 -20.38
C GLY A 142 -11.95 7.98 -20.21
N VAL A 143 -12.09 7.39 -19.00
CA VAL A 143 -11.65 6.04 -18.65
C VAL A 143 -12.84 5.14 -18.39
N THR A 144 -12.86 3.95 -18.96
CA THR A 144 -13.85 2.93 -18.60
C THR A 144 -13.42 2.23 -17.31
N LEU A 145 -14.13 2.51 -16.22
CA LEU A 145 -13.95 1.80 -14.96
C LEU A 145 -14.83 0.55 -14.93
N SER A 146 -14.27 -0.58 -14.56
CA SER A 146 -14.96 -1.86 -14.44
C SER A 146 -14.74 -2.50 -13.07
N GLY A 147 -15.73 -3.26 -12.63
CA GLY A 147 -15.66 -4.00 -11.36
C GLY A 147 -16.81 -4.95 -11.19
N VAL A 148 -16.82 -5.61 -10.05
CA VAL A 148 -17.91 -6.49 -9.61
C VAL A 148 -18.28 -6.05 -8.20
N ILE A 149 -19.56 -5.77 -7.97
CA ILE A 149 -20.12 -5.54 -6.64
C ILE A 149 -20.55 -6.90 -6.10
N ASP A 150 -19.94 -7.37 -5.01
CA ASP A 150 -20.25 -8.69 -4.48
C ASP A 150 -21.72 -8.79 -4.07
N ARG A 151 -22.23 -7.79 -3.32
CA ARG A 151 -23.60 -7.77 -2.83
C ARG A 151 -24.10 -6.34 -2.60
N MET A 152 -25.36 -6.08 -2.96
CA MET A 152 -26.08 -4.86 -2.60
C MET A 152 -27.42 -5.23 -1.97
N ASP A 153 -27.68 -4.74 -0.77
CA ASP A 153 -28.90 -4.97 -0.04
C ASP A 153 -29.75 -3.70 0.03
N ARG A 154 -31.09 -3.88 0.01
CA ARG A 154 -32.00 -2.82 0.38
C ARG A 154 -32.20 -2.78 1.89
N LEU A 155 -31.98 -1.62 2.49
CA LEU A 155 -32.18 -1.41 3.91
C LEU A 155 -33.68 -1.26 4.27
N PRO A 156 -34.08 -1.58 5.52
CA PRO A 156 -35.48 -1.43 5.95
C PRO A 156 -36.03 -0.02 5.78
N GLY A 157 -35.18 1.00 5.89
CA GLY A 157 -35.51 2.42 5.70
C GLY A 157 -35.64 2.86 4.23
N GLY A 158 -35.37 1.96 3.26
CA GLY A 158 -35.46 2.23 1.82
C GLY A 158 -34.13 2.59 1.16
N GLY A 159 -33.06 2.82 1.92
CA GLY A 159 -31.70 3.02 1.40
C GLY A 159 -31.02 1.73 0.98
N TYR A 160 -29.74 1.83 0.57
CA TYR A 160 -28.97 0.68 0.09
C TYR A 160 -27.64 0.56 0.82
N GLU A 161 -27.22 -0.70 1.06
CA GLU A 161 -25.89 -1.06 1.55
C GLU A 161 -25.15 -1.86 0.48
N ILE A 162 -23.92 -1.46 0.15
CA ILE A 162 -23.01 -2.26 -0.66
C ILE A 162 -22.06 -3.00 0.28
N ILE A 163 -21.96 -4.30 0.08
CA ILE A 163 -21.12 -5.19 0.92
C ILE A 163 -20.10 -5.86 0.01
N ASP A 164 -18.83 -5.76 0.41
CA ASP A 164 -17.69 -6.43 -0.23
C ASP A 164 -17.04 -7.37 0.77
N TYR A 165 -16.90 -8.62 0.40
CA TYR A 165 -16.34 -9.66 1.25
C TYR A 165 -14.81 -9.67 1.20
N LYS A 166 -14.18 -9.79 2.36
CA LYS A 166 -12.71 -9.83 2.50
C LYS A 166 -12.27 -11.04 3.32
N THR A 167 -11.24 -11.72 2.84
CA THR A 167 -10.64 -12.87 3.52
C THR A 167 -9.33 -12.52 4.24
N ASN A 168 -9.15 -11.27 4.62
CA ASN A 168 -8.00 -10.83 5.42
C ASN A 168 -8.22 -11.17 6.90
N ARG A 169 -7.16 -11.71 7.55
CA ARG A 169 -7.20 -11.99 9.00
C ARG A 169 -7.14 -10.71 9.85
N ARG A 170 -6.39 -9.72 9.38
CA ARG A 170 -6.18 -8.45 10.11
C ARG A 170 -7.07 -7.36 9.55
N LEU A 171 -7.73 -6.67 10.45
CA LEU A 171 -8.52 -5.49 10.10
C LEU A 171 -7.59 -4.31 9.78
N PRO A 172 -7.91 -3.53 8.74
CA PRO A 172 -7.22 -2.28 8.49
C PRO A 172 -7.62 -1.22 9.53
N PRO A 173 -6.82 -0.18 9.72
CA PRO A 173 -7.23 0.99 10.50
C PRO A 173 -8.51 1.62 9.90
N ARG A 174 -9.37 2.18 10.76
CA ARG A 174 -10.64 2.83 10.36
C ARG A 174 -10.46 3.86 9.25
N ALA A 175 -9.45 4.73 9.37
CA ALA A 175 -9.13 5.75 8.38
C ALA A 175 -8.81 5.17 6.97
N ARG A 176 -8.35 3.92 6.88
CA ARG A 176 -8.12 3.25 5.60
C ARG A 176 -9.43 2.82 4.95
N VAL A 177 -10.39 2.35 5.74
CA VAL A 177 -11.74 1.99 5.24
C VAL A 177 -12.50 3.22 4.77
N GLU A 178 -12.39 4.33 5.51
CA GLU A 178 -12.99 5.61 5.14
C GLU A 178 -12.48 6.16 3.80
N ARG A 179 -11.26 5.79 3.39
CA ARG A 179 -10.63 6.19 2.13
C ARG A 179 -10.45 5.02 1.15
N ASP A 180 -11.16 3.93 1.38
CA ASP A 180 -11.03 2.74 0.54
C ASP A 180 -11.46 3.03 -0.90
N LEU A 181 -10.56 2.76 -1.85
CA LEU A 181 -10.75 3.05 -3.26
C LEU A 181 -11.86 2.19 -3.87
N GLN A 182 -11.94 0.92 -3.49
CA GLN A 182 -12.92 -0.02 -4.04
C GLN A 182 -14.33 0.39 -3.67
N LEU A 183 -14.56 0.72 -2.39
CA LEU A 183 -15.85 1.22 -1.92
C LEU A 183 -16.24 2.54 -2.58
N SER A 184 -15.27 3.41 -2.88
CA SER A 184 -15.53 4.65 -3.62
C SER A 184 -15.95 4.40 -5.07
N LEU A 185 -15.31 3.41 -5.73
CA LEU A 185 -15.69 2.96 -7.07
C LEU A 185 -17.11 2.36 -7.10
N TYR A 186 -17.46 1.57 -6.10
CA TYR A 186 -18.79 0.97 -5.97
C TYR A 186 -19.88 2.03 -5.74
N HIS A 187 -19.60 3.02 -4.89
CA HIS A 187 -20.51 4.14 -4.69
C HIS A 187 -20.74 4.91 -5.99
N LEU A 188 -19.65 5.23 -6.71
CA LEU A 188 -19.75 5.91 -8.00
C LEU A 188 -20.54 5.07 -9.02
N ALA A 189 -20.28 3.76 -9.11
CA ALA A 189 -21.00 2.87 -10.02
C ALA A 189 -22.49 2.81 -9.70
N ALA A 190 -22.87 2.73 -8.42
CA ALA A 190 -24.28 2.72 -8.01
C ALA A 190 -24.99 4.02 -8.42
N ARG A 191 -24.32 5.16 -8.26
CA ARG A 191 -24.87 6.45 -8.66
C ARG A 191 -25.01 6.59 -10.17
N GLU A 192 -24.00 6.22 -10.95
CA GLU A 192 -24.01 6.39 -12.40
C GLU A 192 -24.97 5.40 -13.11
N ILE A 193 -25.13 4.19 -12.56
CA ILE A 193 -25.95 3.14 -13.20
C ILE A 193 -27.41 3.23 -12.77
N TRP A 194 -27.66 3.41 -11.47
CA TRP A 194 -29.00 3.31 -10.89
C TRP A 194 -29.53 4.62 -10.31
N GLY A 195 -28.71 5.68 -10.27
CA GLY A 195 -29.07 6.92 -9.57
C GLY A 195 -29.19 6.73 -8.04
N ILE A 196 -28.53 5.70 -7.49
CA ILE A 196 -28.60 5.36 -6.07
C ILE A 196 -27.39 5.93 -5.34
N GLU A 197 -27.64 6.64 -4.25
CA GLU A 197 -26.63 7.03 -3.26
C GLU A 197 -26.63 6.00 -2.13
N PRO A 198 -25.67 5.06 -2.07
CA PRO A 198 -25.64 4.05 -1.02
C PRO A 198 -25.47 4.70 0.36
N GLU A 199 -26.34 4.36 1.31
CA GLU A 199 -26.24 4.83 2.70
C GLU A 199 -25.08 4.18 3.45
N ARG A 200 -24.72 2.94 3.06
CA ARG A 200 -23.66 2.18 3.70
C ARG A 200 -22.78 1.50 2.67
N LEU A 201 -21.47 1.54 2.95
CA LEU A 201 -20.45 0.85 2.19
C LEU A 201 -19.66 0.00 3.19
N THR A 202 -19.73 -1.29 3.08
CA THR A 202 -19.25 -2.22 4.09
C THR A 202 -18.20 -3.18 3.53
N LEU A 203 -17.05 -3.22 4.18
CA LEU A 203 -16.10 -4.32 4.03
C LEU A 203 -16.44 -5.36 5.10
N TYR A 204 -16.85 -6.56 4.67
CA TYR A 204 -17.13 -7.66 5.57
C TYR A 204 -15.95 -8.64 5.61
N PHE A 205 -15.17 -8.56 6.66
CA PHE A 205 -14.01 -9.42 6.89
C PHE A 205 -14.47 -10.77 7.41
N LEU A 206 -14.54 -11.74 6.51
CA LEU A 206 -15.10 -13.07 6.79
C LEU A 206 -14.31 -13.83 7.88
N LEU A 207 -12.96 -13.75 7.89
CA LEU A 207 -12.15 -14.49 8.85
C LEU A 207 -12.31 -14.03 10.31
N PRO A 208 -12.29 -12.73 10.62
CA PRO A 208 -12.61 -12.27 11.98
C PRO A 208 -14.12 -12.13 12.23
N GLY A 209 -15.00 -12.30 11.22
CA GLY A 209 -16.44 -12.11 11.37
C GLY A 209 -16.83 -10.64 11.64
N GLN A 210 -16.12 -9.68 11.09
CA GLN A 210 -16.34 -8.27 11.40
C GLN A 210 -16.70 -7.43 10.18
N ARG A 211 -17.65 -6.53 10.38
CA ARG A 211 -18.08 -5.55 9.38
C ARG A 211 -17.48 -4.18 9.70
N MET A 212 -16.91 -3.53 8.70
CA MET A 212 -16.43 -2.16 8.80
C MET A 212 -17.19 -1.31 7.79
N THR A 213 -18.11 -0.50 8.29
CA THR A 213 -19.02 0.30 7.48
C THR A 213 -18.57 1.76 7.44
N THR A 214 -18.74 2.39 6.29
CA THR A 214 -18.41 3.79 6.01
C THR A 214 -19.43 4.37 5.04
N THR A 215 -19.29 5.67 4.74
CA THR A 215 -20.06 6.40 3.72
C THR A 215 -19.10 7.14 2.80
N ARG A 216 -19.63 7.82 1.77
CA ARG A 216 -18.82 8.72 0.93
C ARG A 216 -19.46 10.08 0.88
N SER A 217 -18.62 11.13 1.03
CA SER A 217 -19.01 12.50 0.75
C SER A 217 -18.85 12.81 -0.74
N PRO A 218 -19.50 13.86 -1.25
CA PRO A 218 -19.27 14.33 -2.62
C PRO A 218 -17.77 14.59 -2.90
N GLY A 219 -17.06 15.20 -1.98
CA GLY A 219 -15.62 15.45 -2.11
C GLY A 219 -14.78 14.19 -2.23
N ALA A 220 -15.16 13.07 -1.56
CA ALA A 220 -14.47 11.80 -1.70
C ALA A 220 -14.64 11.19 -3.11
N ILE A 221 -15.76 11.47 -3.77
CA ILE A 221 -15.99 11.03 -5.16
C ILE A 221 -15.22 11.90 -6.15
N ASP A 222 -15.09 13.19 -5.89
CA ASP A 222 -14.27 14.08 -6.70
C ASP A 222 -12.78 13.72 -6.57
N ASP A 223 -12.32 13.34 -5.37
CA ASP A 223 -10.97 12.81 -5.15
C ASP A 223 -10.73 11.51 -5.95
N LEU A 224 -11.72 10.62 -5.98
CA LEU A 224 -11.67 9.41 -6.80
C LEU A 224 -11.52 9.75 -8.28
N ARG A 225 -12.33 10.68 -8.82
CA ARG A 225 -12.24 11.10 -10.22
C ARG A 225 -10.86 11.63 -10.57
N ARG A 226 -10.31 12.54 -9.75
CA ARG A 226 -8.95 13.06 -9.93
C ARG A 226 -7.88 11.96 -9.89
N ARG A 227 -8.02 11.01 -8.96
CA ARG A 227 -7.10 9.87 -8.82
C ARG A 227 -7.10 8.98 -10.06
N VAL A 228 -8.28 8.66 -10.58
CA VAL A 228 -8.45 7.88 -11.83
C VAL A 228 -7.80 8.60 -13.01
N ALA A 229 -8.09 9.89 -13.20
CA ALA A 229 -7.51 10.70 -14.26
C ALA A 229 -5.97 10.72 -14.18
N THR A 230 -5.41 10.94 -12.99
CA THR A 230 -3.96 10.96 -12.78
C THR A 230 -3.30 9.61 -13.09
N VAL A 231 -3.92 8.51 -12.68
CA VAL A 231 -3.40 7.16 -12.96
C VAL A 231 -3.46 6.87 -14.45
N ALA A 232 -4.58 7.20 -15.10
CA ALA A 232 -4.76 7.01 -16.54
C ALA A 232 -3.75 7.82 -17.37
N GLU A 233 -3.54 9.09 -17.02
CA GLU A 233 -2.54 9.95 -17.66
C GLU A 233 -1.13 9.34 -17.57
N ARG A 234 -0.73 8.89 -16.37
CA ARG A 234 0.59 8.29 -16.16
C ARG A 234 0.79 6.98 -16.91
N ILE A 235 -0.24 6.14 -16.95
CA ILE A 235 -0.23 4.90 -17.75
C ILE A 235 -0.13 5.24 -19.23
N GLY A 236 -0.93 6.18 -19.73
CA GLY A 236 -0.90 6.64 -21.11
C GLY A 236 0.45 7.26 -21.51
N ALA A 237 1.15 7.89 -20.58
CA ALA A 237 2.49 8.41 -20.75
C ALA A 237 3.60 7.33 -20.63
N GLY A 238 3.26 6.05 -20.44
CA GLY A 238 4.21 4.94 -20.33
C GLY A 238 5.08 4.98 -19.07
N ARG A 239 4.61 5.60 -17.99
CA ARG A 239 5.37 5.71 -16.73
C ARG A 239 5.24 4.45 -15.89
N PHE A 240 6.18 3.53 -16.07
CA PHE A 240 6.18 2.21 -15.43
C PHE A 240 7.44 1.94 -14.61
N GLU A 241 8.03 2.97 -14.01
CA GLU A 241 9.20 2.82 -13.15
C GLU A 241 8.88 1.96 -11.93
N PRO A 242 9.77 1.04 -11.54
CA PRO A 242 9.57 0.22 -10.35
C PRO A 242 9.60 1.07 -9.09
N ARG A 243 8.64 0.81 -8.20
CA ARG A 243 8.58 1.44 -6.88
C ARG A 243 8.82 0.40 -5.80
N GLU A 244 9.94 0.51 -5.10
CA GLU A 244 10.23 -0.34 -3.95
C GLU A 244 9.23 -0.10 -2.82
N ASN A 245 8.69 -1.19 -2.29
CA ASN A 245 7.72 -1.17 -1.18
C ASN A 245 7.82 -2.47 -0.36
N PRO A 246 7.21 -2.55 0.84
CA PRO A 246 7.29 -3.74 1.69
C PRO A 246 6.78 -5.04 1.05
N LEU A 247 5.97 -4.97 -0.01
CA LEU A 247 5.43 -6.14 -0.70
C LEU A 247 6.37 -6.72 -1.76
N CYS A 248 7.51 -6.09 -2.03
CA CYS A 248 8.45 -6.56 -3.05
C CYS A 248 8.93 -8.00 -2.79
N ASN A 249 9.06 -8.41 -1.52
CA ASN A 249 9.50 -9.77 -1.18
C ASN A 249 8.50 -10.86 -1.59
N TRP A 250 7.24 -10.50 -1.83
CA TRP A 250 6.15 -11.41 -2.26
C TRP A 250 5.68 -11.11 -3.68
N CYS A 251 6.47 -10.33 -4.45
CA CYS A 251 6.09 -9.98 -5.82
C CYS A 251 6.44 -11.11 -6.78
N ASP A 252 5.46 -11.60 -7.52
CA ASP A 252 5.64 -12.68 -8.52
C ASP A 252 6.58 -12.29 -9.67
N TYR A 253 6.77 -10.99 -9.88
CA TYR A 253 7.53 -10.43 -11.00
C TYR A 253 8.97 -10.01 -10.64
N GLN A 254 9.52 -10.51 -9.51
CA GLN A 254 10.90 -10.15 -9.11
C GLN A 254 11.93 -10.48 -10.21
N HIS A 255 11.73 -11.59 -10.92
CA HIS A 255 12.63 -12.03 -12.00
C HIS A 255 12.62 -11.13 -13.24
N LEU A 256 11.57 -10.33 -13.42
CA LEU A 256 11.45 -9.32 -14.50
C LEU A 256 11.77 -7.90 -14.01
N CYS A 257 11.75 -7.70 -12.70
CA CYS A 257 11.88 -6.38 -12.10
C CYS A 257 13.31 -5.83 -12.24
N PRO A 258 13.52 -4.64 -12.81
CA PRO A 258 14.87 -4.05 -12.93
C PRO A 258 15.63 -3.94 -11.61
N VAL A 259 14.92 -3.84 -10.47
CA VAL A 259 15.52 -3.77 -9.13
C VAL A 259 15.98 -5.14 -8.62
N PHE A 260 15.25 -6.22 -8.97
CA PHE A 260 15.46 -7.54 -8.37
C PHE A 260 15.92 -8.63 -9.34
N ARG A 261 15.83 -8.44 -10.68
CA ARG A 261 16.17 -9.46 -11.69
C ARG A 261 17.59 -10.02 -11.56
N HIS A 262 18.53 -9.18 -11.09
CA HIS A 262 19.91 -9.60 -10.85
C HIS A 262 20.05 -10.80 -9.90
N ARG A 263 19.00 -11.13 -9.13
CA ARG A 263 18.96 -12.28 -8.22
C ARG A 263 18.61 -13.58 -8.93
N PHE A 264 18.09 -13.50 -10.16
CA PHE A 264 17.55 -14.61 -10.93
C PHE A 264 18.32 -14.86 -12.25
N GLU A 265 19.17 -13.92 -12.67
CA GLU A 265 19.98 -14.03 -13.88
C GLU A 265 21.42 -14.42 -13.50
N PRO A 266 21.83 -15.70 -13.75
CA PRO A 266 23.17 -16.18 -13.39
C PRO A 266 24.29 -15.38 -14.05
N ASP A 267 24.07 -14.84 -15.26
CA ASP A 267 25.07 -14.15 -16.05
C ASP A 267 25.30 -12.68 -15.66
N LEU A 268 24.36 -12.07 -14.92
CA LEU A 268 24.50 -10.67 -14.44
C LEU A 268 25.15 -10.56 -13.06
N ALA A 269 25.27 -11.67 -12.35
CA ALA A 269 25.94 -11.71 -11.07
C ALA A 269 27.07 -12.74 -11.15
N PRO A 270 28.36 -12.34 -10.98
CA PRO A 270 29.37 -13.33 -10.66
C PRO A 270 28.82 -14.23 -9.53
N PRO A 271 29.08 -15.54 -9.53
CA PRO A 271 28.48 -16.48 -8.57
C PRO A 271 28.60 -16.08 -7.09
N LYS A 272 29.40 -15.07 -6.79
CA LYS A 272 29.71 -14.56 -5.44
C LYS A 272 29.15 -13.17 -5.11
N VAL A 273 28.44 -12.48 -6.01
CA VAL A 273 27.96 -11.11 -5.69
C VAL A 273 26.97 -11.10 -4.53
N GLY A 274 26.07 -12.11 -4.46
CA GLY A 274 25.19 -12.28 -3.32
C GLY A 274 25.95 -12.43 -2.00
N GLU A 275 26.95 -13.30 -1.99
CA GLU A 275 27.82 -13.53 -0.83
C GLU A 275 28.61 -12.28 -0.44
N ILE A 276 29.14 -11.55 -1.42
CA ILE A 276 29.85 -10.28 -1.19
C ILE A 276 28.92 -9.22 -0.59
N ILE A 277 27.68 -9.12 -1.11
CA ILE A 277 26.66 -8.20 -0.56
C ILE A 277 26.32 -8.59 0.89
N ASP A 278 26.08 -9.87 1.15
CA ASP A 278 25.73 -10.36 2.49
C ASP A 278 26.92 -10.16 3.47
N GLU A 279 28.14 -10.40 3.05
CA GLU A 279 29.34 -10.11 3.83
C GLU A 279 29.48 -8.61 4.12
N TRP A 280 29.32 -7.75 3.11
CA TRP A 280 29.37 -6.31 3.28
C TRP A 280 28.29 -5.82 4.27
N ILE A 281 27.05 -6.34 4.16
CA ILE A 281 25.95 -6.02 5.07
C ILE A 281 26.30 -6.45 6.51
N ARG A 282 26.85 -7.65 6.68
CA ARG A 282 27.29 -8.18 7.97
C ARG A 282 28.34 -7.27 8.62
N LEU A 283 29.41 -6.96 7.88
CA LEU A 283 30.50 -6.10 8.35
C LEU A 283 30.00 -4.70 8.72
N LYS A 284 29.11 -4.11 7.93
CA LYS A 284 28.50 -2.80 8.24
C LYS A 284 27.63 -2.81 9.50
N ARG A 285 26.97 -3.92 9.79
CA ARG A 285 26.21 -4.07 11.03
C ARG A 285 27.10 -4.23 12.25
N GLU A 286 28.15 -5.03 12.13
CA GLU A 286 29.15 -5.20 13.18
C GLU A 286 29.87 -3.88 13.50
N ASP A 287 30.20 -3.11 12.47
CA ASP A 287 30.84 -1.80 12.58
C ASP A 287 29.92 -0.80 13.31
N ARG A 288 28.63 -0.78 12.97
CA ARG A 288 27.63 0.06 13.66
C ARG A 288 27.46 -0.35 15.14
N GLN A 289 27.47 -1.66 15.44
CA GLN A 289 27.39 -2.14 16.81
C GLN A 289 28.66 -1.79 17.62
N ARG A 290 29.83 -1.96 17.02
CA ARG A 290 31.12 -1.56 17.61
C ARG A 290 31.14 -0.06 17.92
N TRP A 291 30.71 0.75 16.96
CA TRP A 291 30.68 2.20 17.13
C TRP A 291 29.76 2.63 18.29
N ARG A 292 28.55 2.07 18.37
CA ARG A 292 27.66 2.31 19.51
C ARG A 292 28.31 1.92 20.84
N ARG A 293 28.94 0.75 20.88
CA ARG A 293 29.61 0.29 22.10
C ARG A 293 30.78 1.19 22.52
N LEU A 294 31.54 1.68 21.56
CA LEU A 294 32.59 2.65 21.81
C LEU A 294 32.08 3.96 22.39
N GLU A 295 30.98 4.48 21.87
CA GLU A 295 30.32 5.69 22.38
C GLU A 295 29.80 5.51 23.81
N GLU A 296 29.15 4.37 24.11
CA GLU A 296 28.70 4.04 25.46
C GLU A 296 29.88 4.00 26.45
N LEU A 297 30.97 3.32 26.08
CA LEU A 297 32.19 3.24 26.89
C LEU A 297 32.84 4.61 27.05
N ALA A 298 32.93 5.38 25.97
CA ALA A 298 33.49 6.73 26.02
C ALA A 298 32.65 7.68 26.91
N ALA A 299 31.33 7.57 26.89
CA ALA A 299 30.47 8.33 27.79
C ALA A 299 30.71 7.97 29.26
N THR A 300 30.83 6.67 29.56
CA THR A 300 31.11 6.18 30.92
C THR A 300 32.49 6.67 31.42
N ILE A 301 33.51 6.60 30.54
CA ILE A 301 34.85 7.06 30.86
C ILE A 301 34.90 8.58 31.12
N ARG A 302 34.22 9.37 30.28
CA ARG A 302 34.09 10.83 30.45
C ARG A 302 33.45 11.18 31.80
N ALA A 303 32.30 10.56 32.10
CA ALA A 303 31.59 10.79 33.35
C ALA A 303 32.46 10.45 34.58
N PHE A 304 33.16 9.32 34.57
CA PHE A 304 34.04 8.94 35.64
C PHE A 304 35.23 9.91 35.79
N ALA A 305 35.82 10.33 34.68
CA ALA A 305 36.94 11.30 34.67
C ALA A 305 36.50 12.66 35.25
N GLU A 306 35.31 13.12 34.87
CA GLU A 306 34.72 14.38 35.34
C GLU A 306 34.42 14.31 36.85
N GLU A 307 33.77 13.26 37.34
CA GLU A 307 33.43 13.06 38.74
C GLU A 307 34.67 13.06 39.65
N HIS A 308 35.81 12.53 39.17
CA HIS A 308 37.02 12.39 39.95
C HIS A 308 38.12 13.39 39.60
N GLY A 309 37.85 14.35 38.70
CA GLY A 309 38.81 15.36 38.28
C GLY A 309 40.08 14.78 37.60
N LEU A 310 39.93 13.66 36.89
CA LEU A 310 41.02 12.93 36.25
C LEU A 310 41.18 13.32 34.79
N THR A 311 42.40 13.65 34.38
CA THR A 311 42.74 13.91 32.96
C THR A 311 43.42 12.69 32.31
N ARG A 312 43.76 11.66 33.10
CA ARG A 312 44.42 10.45 32.61
C ARG A 312 43.92 9.21 33.38
N LEU A 313 43.50 8.20 32.67
CA LEU A 313 43.01 6.94 33.22
C LEU A 313 43.80 5.78 32.62
N TYR A 314 44.09 4.78 33.45
CA TYR A 314 44.91 3.63 33.03
C TYR A 314 44.04 2.37 32.98
N GLY A 315 44.11 1.64 31.88
CA GLY A 315 43.67 0.26 31.76
C GLY A 315 44.85 -0.70 31.87
N SER A 316 44.62 -1.99 31.72
CA SER A 316 45.68 -3.00 31.71
C SER A 316 46.66 -2.84 30.52
N ASP A 317 46.14 -2.44 29.38
CA ASP A 317 46.86 -2.43 28.10
C ASP A 317 47.17 -1.02 27.55
N GLY A 318 46.83 0.02 28.31
CA GLY A 318 47.03 1.39 27.86
C GLY A 318 46.42 2.46 28.75
N ALA A 319 46.52 3.70 28.34
CA ALA A 319 45.96 4.85 29.05
C ALA A 319 45.10 5.70 28.08
N ILE A 320 44.05 6.29 28.63
CA ILE A 320 43.20 7.26 27.98
C ILE A 320 43.50 8.65 28.55
N HIS A 321 43.68 9.63 27.71
CA HIS A 321 43.76 11.04 28.08
C HIS A 321 42.40 11.70 27.78
N VAL A 322 41.82 12.33 28.79
CA VAL A 322 40.63 13.18 28.63
C VAL A 322 41.11 14.60 28.41
N VAL A 323 40.86 15.13 27.23
CA VAL A 323 41.27 16.48 26.84
C VAL A 323 40.04 17.32 26.64
N GLU A 324 39.97 18.43 27.32
CA GLU A 324 38.91 19.42 27.03
C GLU A 324 39.27 20.17 25.75
N ARG A 325 38.41 20.04 24.75
CA ARG A 325 38.57 20.73 23.47
C ARG A 325 37.56 21.87 23.40
N VAL A 326 38.07 23.08 23.52
CA VAL A 326 37.24 24.27 23.32
C VAL A 326 37.21 24.59 21.84
N GLU A 327 36.05 24.42 21.21
CA GLU A 327 35.82 24.89 19.84
C GLU A 327 35.48 26.38 19.91
N THR A 328 36.31 27.22 19.31
CA THR A 328 36.03 28.65 19.17
C THR A 328 35.59 28.94 17.74
N ALA A 329 34.48 29.65 17.57
CA ALA A 329 34.09 30.21 16.30
C ALA A 329 34.34 31.72 16.31
N PRO A 330 34.82 32.30 15.21
CA PRO A 330 34.97 33.73 15.10
C PRO A 330 33.56 34.41 15.23
N ASP A 331 33.51 35.51 15.93
CA ASP A 331 32.29 36.32 15.98
C ASP A 331 32.00 36.92 14.59
N PRO A 332 30.86 36.54 13.96
CA PRO A 332 30.54 36.99 12.61
C PRO A 332 30.45 38.54 12.46
N ALA A 333 30.03 39.26 13.54
CA ALA A 333 29.91 40.71 13.51
C ALA A 333 31.31 41.37 13.55
N ALA A 334 32.21 40.84 14.39
CA ALA A 334 33.58 41.33 14.45
C ALA A 334 34.34 41.01 13.14
N VAL A 335 34.18 39.81 12.58
CA VAL A 335 34.79 39.44 11.28
C VAL A 335 34.31 40.36 10.16
N ARG A 336 33.00 40.64 10.09
CA ARG A 336 32.43 41.58 9.13
C ARG A 336 33.01 42.97 9.31
N GLY A 337 32.98 43.49 10.54
CA GLY A 337 33.49 44.84 10.84
C GLY A 337 34.95 45.07 10.42
N HIS A 338 35.78 44.02 10.51
CA HIS A 338 37.21 44.09 10.13
C HIS A 338 37.47 43.87 8.64
N LEU A 339 36.72 43.01 7.97
CA LEU A 339 37.02 42.63 6.58
C LEU A 339 36.23 43.40 5.52
N GLU A 340 35.03 43.92 5.86
CA GLU A 340 34.23 44.72 4.91
C GLU A 340 34.90 46.02 4.45
N PRO A 341 35.58 46.80 5.35
CA PRO A 341 36.33 47.98 4.92
C PRO A 341 37.54 47.68 4.02
N LEU A 342 38.05 46.46 4.05
CA LEU A 342 39.15 46.00 3.23
C LEU A 342 38.71 45.35 1.92
N GLY A 343 37.38 45.24 1.65
CA GLY A 343 36.83 44.53 0.50
C GLY A 343 37.06 43.01 0.49
N LEU A 344 37.41 42.42 1.63
CA LEU A 344 37.74 40.99 1.73
C LEU A 344 36.58 40.14 2.28
N TYR A 345 35.48 40.75 2.78
CA TYR A 345 34.39 40.02 3.42
C TYR A 345 33.72 39.02 2.46
N GLU A 346 33.41 39.48 1.25
CA GLU A 346 32.80 38.60 0.21
C GLU A 346 33.64 37.36 -0.16
N SER A 347 34.99 37.48 -0.04
CA SER A 347 35.90 36.38 -0.37
C SER A 347 35.83 35.19 0.60
N ILE A 348 35.31 35.42 1.82
CA ILE A 348 35.15 34.39 2.87
C ILE A 348 33.72 33.89 3.01
N LEU A 349 32.79 34.49 2.31
CA LEU A 349 31.38 34.02 2.34
C LEU A 349 31.24 32.72 1.55
N ALA A 350 30.63 31.75 2.20
CA ALA A 350 30.28 30.48 1.58
C ALA A 350 28.83 30.14 1.90
N VAL A 351 28.17 29.47 0.97
CA VAL A 351 26.80 29.00 1.18
C VAL A 351 26.86 27.80 2.15
N ASP A 352 26.25 27.93 3.31
CA ASP A 352 26.00 26.81 4.20
C ASP A 352 24.91 25.91 3.60
N ALA A 353 25.36 24.88 2.91
CA ALA A 353 24.48 23.95 2.19
C ALA A 353 23.48 23.23 3.12
N ARG A 354 23.85 22.98 4.38
CA ARG A 354 22.97 22.35 5.36
C ARG A 354 21.86 23.30 5.77
N ARG A 355 22.20 24.53 6.12
CA ARG A 355 21.24 25.55 6.55
C ARG A 355 20.32 25.96 5.40
N LEU A 356 20.84 25.98 4.16
CA LEU A 356 20.04 26.18 2.97
C LEU A 356 19.02 25.05 2.78
N GLN A 357 19.45 23.81 2.99
CA GLN A 357 18.56 22.64 2.92
C GLN A 357 17.45 22.69 3.99
N GLU A 358 17.80 23.03 5.22
CA GLU A 358 16.83 23.22 6.32
C GLU A 358 15.82 24.33 6.02
N LEU A 359 16.24 25.42 5.40
CA LEU A 359 15.34 26.49 4.95
C LEU A 359 14.37 26.04 3.85
N ILE A 360 14.83 25.27 2.88
CA ILE A 360 14.01 24.70 1.82
C ILE A 360 12.97 23.72 2.44
N GLU A 361 13.41 22.83 3.33
CA GLU A 361 12.54 21.84 3.98
C GLU A 361 11.50 22.46 4.92
N SER A 362 11.81 23.60 5.53
CA SER A 362 10.90 24.32 6.42
C SER A 362 9.70 24.99 5.71
N ARG A 363 9.71 25.05 4.38
CA ARG A 363 8.70 25.72 3.54
C ARG A 363 8.45 27.18 3.95
N SER A 364 9.44 27.84 4.55
CA SER A 364 9.34 29.23 4.99
C SER A 364 9.71 30.27 3.92
N LEU A 365 10.12 29.78 2.75
CA LEU A 365 10.53 30.63 1.63
C LEU A 365 9.30 31.17 0.85
N PRO A 366 9.37 32.39 0.30
CA PRO A 366 8.31 32.92 -0.57
C PRO A 366 8.08 32.01 -1.80
N PRO A 367 6.85 32.01 -2.36
CA PRO A 367 6.54 31.23 -3.57
C PRO A 367 7.51 31.54 -4.71
N GLY A 368 8.01 30.49 -5.37
CA GLY A 368 8.95 30.58 -6.48
C GLY A 368 10.43 30.70 -6.11
N VAL A 369 10.76 31.05 -4.86
CA VAL A 369 12.16 31.15 -4.42
C VAL A 369 12.77 29.74 -4.24
N GLU A 370 12.00 28.79 -3.73
CA GLU A 370 12.42 27.39 -3.61
C GLU A 370 12.79 26.79 -4.97
N ASP A 371 11.94 26.96 -5.98
CA ASP A 371 12.18 26.45 -7.33
C ASP A 371 13.41 27.10 -7.95
N ALA A 372 13.61 28.41 -7.77
CA ALA A 372 14.78 29.14 -8.26
C ALA A 372 16.08 28.66 -7.61
N LEU A 373 16.08 28.39 -6.29
CA LEU A 373 17.24 27.86 -5.56
C LEU A 373 17.56 26.42 -5.98
N LEU A 374 16.54 25.59 -6.21
CA LEU A 374 16.73 24.23 -6.71
C LEU A 374 17.27 24.22 -8.14
N ALA A 375 16.81 25.13 -8.99
CA ALA A 375 17.29 25.29 -10.37
C ALA A 375 18.73 25.83 -10.46
N SER A 376 19.21 26.58 -9.44
CA SER A 376 20.59 27.11 -9.39
C SER A 376 21.65 26.10 -8.94
N ARG A 377 21.26 24.86 -8.63
CA ARG A 377 22.20 23.82 -8.20
C ARG A 377 23.04 23.34 -9.39
N GLU A 378 24.34 23.45 -9.29
CA GLU A 378 25.28 22.89 -10.25
C GLU A 378 25.77 21.52 -9.79
N GLU A 379 25.97 20.59 -10.70
CA GLU A 379 26.54 19.28 -10.43
C GLU A 379 28.05 19.41 -10.26
N VAL A 380 28.51 19.46 -8.99
CA VAL A 380 29.93 19.58 -8.67
C VAL A 380 30.63 18.22 -8.71
N ARG A 381 29.94 17.14 -8.35
CA ARG A 381 30.50 15.78 -8.32
C ARG A 381 29.41 14.72 -8.24
N THR A 382 29.46 13.74 -9.13
CA THR A 382 28.65 12.51 -9.03
C THR A 382 29.43 11.40 -8.36
N THR A 383 28.89 10.82 -7.28
CA THR A 383 29.47 9.65 -6.61
C THR A 383 28.42 8.57 -6.42
N LYS A 384 28.82 7.33 -6.66
CA LYS A 384 27.96 6.16 -6.33
C LYS A 384 28.22 5.77 -4.88
N ALA A 385 27.23 5.94 -4.02
CA ALA A 385 27.34 5.58 -2.61
C ALA A 385 26.51 4.32 -2.32
N LEU A 386 27.02 3.46 -1.42
CA LEU A 386 26.33 2.26 -0.96
C LEU A 386 25.66 2.56 0.38
N TYR A 387 24.33 2.39 0.45
CA TYR A 387 23.56 2.58 1.66
C TYR A 387 22.99 1.24 2.15
N LEU A 388 23.21 0.92 3.44
CA LEU A 388 22.54 -0.18 4.10
C LEU A 388 21.12 0.24 4.50
N ARG A 389 20.11 -0.42 3.91
CA ARG A 389 18.73 -0.34 4.38
C ARG A 389 18.43 -1.59 5.20
N ASP A 390 18.18 -1.43 6.50
CA ASP A 390 17.73 -2.53 7.33
C ASP A 390 16.30 -2.93 6.90
N ARG A 391 16.08 -4.24 6.72
CA ARG A 391 14.73 -4.77 6.53
C ARG A 391 13.91 -4.45 7.77
N ASP A 392 12.79 -3.77 7.59
CA ASP A 392 11.85 -3.49 8.67
C ASP A 392 11.42 -4.80 9.35
N ARG A 393 11.89 -5.04 10.59
CA ARG A 393 11.59 -6.24 11.39
C ARG A 393 10.21 -6.16 12.08
N SER A 394 9.46 -5.09 11.88
CA SER A 394 8.20 -4.86 12.60
C SER A 394 7.02 -5.70 12.12
N ARG A 395 7.26 -6.69 11.23
CA ARG A 395 6.19 -7.55 10.70
C ARG A 395 6.68 -9.02 10.61
N ARG A 396 6.86 -9.63 11.77
CA ARG A 396 6.71 -11.08 11.93
C ARG A 396 5.36 -11.39 12.53
#